data_78f4dd2db0dbbd094c3cd74238343b28
#
_entry.id   78f4dd2db0dbbd094c3cd74238343b28
#
_cell.length_a   1.000
_cell.length_b   1.000
_cell.length_c   1.000
_cell.angle_alpha   90.00
_cell.angle_beta   90.00
_cell.angle_gamma   90.00
#
_symmetry.space_group_name_H-M   'P 1'
#
loop_
_entity.id
_entity.type
_entity.pdbx_description
1 polymer ?
#
loop_
_entity_poly.entity_id
_entity_poly.type
_entity_poly.pdbx_seq_one_letter_code
_entity_poly.pdbx_strand_id
1 'polypeptide(L)'
;PGSGGTQRLPRLVGLQKALDMILTGKQLRAKQAKKAGLVDDVVPNSILLDAAVKLALKGKPKREQPKLALVGKVLERTGFGRNVLFSQARKQTLKKTQGNYPAPLKILDVIKTGIDNGVQAGLAAEAKAFGELCMTKESAALRGLFFATTQMKKETGAGDVKPAKVKKAAVLGGGLMGGGIANVTATKAGVPVRIKDINNNGIAAALKYTYVLLNKKFKRRFISKAEMQKQLSLITGTTDYSGFHDVDIVVEAVFEDLALKQQMVADIEQHCAESTIFASNTSSLPIGQIAAKAARPENVIGLHYFSPVDKMPLVEVIAHEGTSAQTIATTVAFARKQGKTPIVVKDGAGFYVNRILALYMNEAASILLEGEPVEKIDQALVKFGFPVGPVTLLDEVGIDVGAKISPILTAELGERFAAPAAFDKLLADGRKAGAPRPGAAWIAPGAAERLGVKTGDTITIGGQPLTVDGIIADEPDRL
;
A
#
# COMPACT_ATOMS: atom_id res chain seq x y z
N PRO A 1 15.18 -0.58 -18.45
CA PRO A 1 14.68 -0.42 -19.83
C PRO A 1 15.65 -1.05 -20.80
N GLY A 2 15.14 -1.92 -21.67
CA GLY A 2 15.87 -2.54 -22.77
C GLY A 2 15.53 -1.90 -24.11
N SER A 3 15.95 -2.54 -25.22
CA SER A 3 15.65 -2.12 -26.59
C SER A 3 16.03 -0.67 -26.91
N GLY A 4 17.17 -0.19 -26.37
CA GLY A 4 17.69 1.16 -26.58
C GLY A 4 17.05 2.24 -25.72
N GLY A 5 16.20 1.87 -24.76
CA GLY A 5 15.52 2.83 -23.86
C GLY A 5 16.51 3.64 -23.01
N THR A 6 17.61 3.04 -22.54
CA THR A 6 18.65 3.71 -21.79
C THR A 6 19.39 4.76 -22.62
N GLN A 7 19.40 4.61 -23.95
CA GLN A 7 20.08 5.52 -24.86
C GLN A 7 19.17 6.60 -25.43
N ARG A 8 17.92 6.25 -25.71
CA ARG A 8 16.96 7.18 -26.34
C ARG A 8 16.38 8.17 -25.34
N LEU A 9 16.00 7.71 -24.13
CA LEU A 9 15.30 8.57 -23.18
C LEU A 9 16.14 9.77 -22.72
N PRO A 10 17.43 9.62 -22.33
CA PRO A 10 18.25 10.77 -21.93
C PRO A 10 18.38 11.82 -23.04
N ARG A 11 18.43 11.39 -24.30
CA ARG A 11 18.52 12.28 -25.47
C ARG A 11 17.22 13.01 -25.79
N LEU A 12 16.08 12.44 -25.37
CA LEU A 12 14.77 13.05 -25.56
C LEU A 12 14.40 14.06 -24.47
N VAL A 13 14.63 13.70 -23.19
CA VAL A 13 14.09 14.46 -22.05
C VAL A 13 15.16 15.09 -21.15
N GLY A 14 16.44 14.89 -21.49
CA GLY A 14 17.61 15.27 -20.66
C GLY A 14 17.99 14.16 -19.66
N LEU A 15 19.26 14.18 -19.22
CA LEU A 15 19.85 13.13 -18.40
C LEU A 15 19.18 13.02 -17.04
N GLN A 16 19.02 14.13 -16.33
CA GLN A 16 18.48 14.15 -14.97
C GLN A 16 17.06 13.58 -14.93
N LYS A 17 16.20 14.01 -15.87
CA LYS A 17 14.82 13.52 -15.96
C LYS A 17 14.76 12.06 -16.40
N ALA A 18 15.61 11.64 -17.32
CA ALA A 18 15.71 10.25 -17.74
C ALA A 18 16.11 9.33 -16.59
N LEU A 19 17.10 9.71 -15.79
CA LEU A 19 17.50 8.97 -14.59
C LEU A 19 16.35 8.85 -13.59
N ASP A 20 15.63 9.95 -13.31
CA ASP A 20 14.44 9.91 -12.45
C ASP A 20 13.40 8.91 -12.99
N MET A 21 13.05 9.00 -14.28
CA MET A 21 12.06 8.11 -14.89
C MET A 21 12.49 6.64 -14.92
N ILE A 22 13.74 6.36 -15.28
CA ILE A 22 14.25 4.99 -15.46
C ILE A 22 14.41 4.29 -14.10
N LEU A 23 15.01 4.97 -13.13
CA LEU A 23 15.33 4.37 -11.83
C LEU A 23 14.10 4.23 -10.91
N THR A 24 13.08 5.07 -11.11
CA THR A 24 11.87 5.05 -10.27
C THR A 24 10.65 4.40 -10.94
N GLY A 25 10.74 4.09 -12.25
CA GLY A 25 9.57 3.63 -13.03
C GLY A 25 8.48 4.69 -13.20
N LYS A 26 8.81 5.97 -13.00
CA LYS A 26 7.85 7.08 -13.03
C LYS A 26 7.14 7.21 -14.36
N GLN A 27 5.82 7.13 -14.33
CA GLN A 27 4.97 7.34 -15.48
C GLN A 27 4.59 8.82 -15.61
N LEU A 28 4.68 9.35 -16.84
CA LEU A 28 4.25 10.70 -17.16
C LEU A 28 2.89 10.69 -17.83
N ARG A 29 2.01 11.63 -17.44
CA ARG A 29 0.77 11.87 -18.15
C ARG A 29 1.02 12.57 -19.48
N ALA A 30 0.06 12.49 -20.41
CA ALA A 30 0.16 13.05 -21.75
C ALA A 30 0.69 14.51 -21.74
N LYS A 31 0.08 15.41 -20.97
CA LYS A 31 0.55 16.81 -20.86
C LYS A 31 1.95 16.95 -20.25
N GLN A 32 2.30 16.09 -19.28
CA GLN A 32 3.64 16.08 -18.67
C GLN A 32 4.67 15.51 -19.66
N ALA A 33 4.29 14.46 -20.41
CA ALA A 33 5.12 13.86 -21.45
C ALA A 33 5.43 14.87 -22.57
N LYS A 34 4.42 15.64 -23.03
CA LYS A 34 4.62 16.76 -23.97
C LYS A 34 5.56 17.83 -23.42
N LYS A 35 5.30 18.29 -22.17
CA LYS A 35 6.19 19.27 -21.50
C LYS A 35 7.61 18.76 -21.31
N ALA A 36 7.78 17.44 -21.16
CA ALA A 36 9.09 16.81 -21.02
C ALA A 36 9.80 16.58 -22.37
N GLY A 37 9.14 16.80 -23.51
CA GLY A 37 9.69 16.49 -24.82
C GLY A 37 9.65 15.00 -25.17
N LEU A 38 8.94 14.17 -24.41
CA LEU A 38 8.82 12.74 -24.63
C LEU A 38 7.89 12.42 -25.82
N VAL A 39 6.83 13.22 -26.00
CA VAL A 39 5.88 13.13 -27.11
C VAL A 39 5.76 14.48 -27.81
N ASP A 40 5.48 14.46 -29.10
CA ASP A 40 5.42 15.66 -29.95
C ASP A 40 4.12 16.44 -29.74
N ASP A 41 2.98 15.73 -29.64
CA ASP A 41 1.69 16.36 -29.37
C ASP A 41 0.80 15.54 -28.45
N VAL A 42 -0.30 16.16 -28.00
CA VAL A 42 -1.34 15.55 -27.16
C VAL A 42 -2.69 16.06 -27.65
N VAL A 43 -3.50 15.16 -28.15
CA VAL A 43 -4.81 15.43 -28.74
C VAL A 43 -5.87 14.51 -28.12
N PRO A 44 -7.17 14.81 -28.23
CA PRO A 44 -8.25 13.91 -27.86
C PRO A 44 -8.17 12.59 -28.63
N ASN A 45 -8.64 11.50 -28.00
CA ASN A 45 -8.60 10.16 -28.62
C ASN A 45 -9.37 10.09 -29.95
N SER A 46 -10.46 10.86 -30.08
CA SER A 46 -11.30 10.90 -31.29
C SER A 46 -10.57 11.36 -32.57
N ILE A 47 -9.50 12.13 -32.42
CA ILE A 47 -8.71 12.67 -33.57
C ILE A 47 -7.26 12.18 -33.54
N LEU A 48 -6.93 11.21 -32.66
CA LEU A 48 -5.54 10.77 -32.46
C LEU A 48 -4.93 10.16 -33.74
N LEU A 49 -5.68 9.32 -34.44
CA LEU A 49 -5.20 8.67 -35.68
C LEU A 49 -4.94 9.70 -36.75
N ASP A 50 -5.88 10.59 -37.02
CA ASP A 50 -5.76 11.63 -38.04
C ASP A 50 -4.59 12.58 -37.74
N ALA A 51 -4.42 12.97 -36.50
CA ALA A 51 -3.30 13.80 -36.07
C ALA A 51 -1.95 13.08 -36.23
N ALA A 52 -1.88 11.79 -35.91
CA ALA A 52 -0.68 10.97 -36.10
C ALA A 52 -0.33 10.80 -37.59
N VAL A 53 -1.30 10.53 -38.46
CA VAL A 53 -1.11 10.42 -39.90
C VAL A 53 -0.60 11.75 -40.47
N LYS A 54 -1.25 12.87 -40.11
CA LYS A 54 -0.80 14.20 -40.54
C LYS A 54 0.63 14.52 -40.11
N LEU A 55 1.01 14.11 -38.88
CA LEU A 55 2.37 14.30 -38.37
C LEU A 55 3.37 13.41 -39.11
N ALA A 56 3.02 12.16 -39.39
CA ALA A 56 3.87 11.21 -40.16
C ALA A 56 4.12 11.68 -41.57
N LEU A 57 3.10 12.20 -42.26
CA LEU A 57 3.21 12.74 -43.62
C LEU A 57 4.10 13.99 -43.72
N LYS A 58 4.22 14.76 -42.63
CA LYS A 58 5.16 15.88 -42.55
C LYS A 58 6.63 15.45 -42.36
N GLY A 59 6.87 14.17 -42.23
CA GLY A 59 8.18 13.61 -41.98
C GLY A 59 8.65 13.77 -40.52
N LYS A 60 9.89 13.34 -40.27
CA LYS A 60 10.45 13.33 -38.88
C LYS A 60 10.62 14.75 -38.37
N PRO A 61 9.97 15.12 -37.25
CA PRO A 61 10.09 16.46 -36.69
C PRO A 61 11.54 16.75 -36.26
N LYS A 62 12.02 17.95 -36.54
CA LYS A 62 13.28 18.45 -35.94
C LYS A 62 13.02 18.70 -34.48
N ARG A 63 13.57 17.83 -33.62
CA ARG A 63 13.46 18.00 -32.16
C ARG A 63 14.53 18.95 -31.66
N GLU A 64 14.09 19.99 -30.97
CA GLU A 64 14.99 20.83 -30.19
C GLU A 64 15.56 20.05 -29.00
N GLN A 65 16.80 20.35 -28.65
CA GLN A 65 17.38 19.80 -27.42
C GLN A 65 16.55 20.25 -26.20
N PRO A 66 16.47 19.42 -25.14
CA PRO A 66 15.74 19.77 -23.95
C PRO A 66 16.16 21.12 -23.39
N LYS A 67 15.19 22.01 -23.12
CA LYS A 67 15.45 23.32 -22.52
C LYS A 67 15.83 23.10 -21.04
N LEU A 68 17.11 23.20 -20.74
CA LEU A 68 17.64 23.08 -19.39
C LEU A 68 17.84 24.46 -18.75
N ALA A 69 17.52 24.59 -17.47
CA ALA A 69 17.95 25.75 -16.68
C ALA A 69 19.50 25.80 -16.59
N LEU A 70 20.07 26.92 -16.19
CA LEU A 70 21.54 27.13 -16.18
C LEU A 70 22.25 26.02 -15.38
N VAL A 71 21.76 25.70 -14.20
CA VAL A 71 22.31 24.60 -13.35
C VAL A 71 22.22 23.25 -14.07
N GLY A 72 21.09 22.95 -14.73
CA GLY A 72 20.92 21.73 -15.52
C GLY A 72 21.89 21.65 -16.71
N LYS A 73 22.19 22.80 -17.36
CA LYS A 73 23.18 22.85 -18.43
C LYS A 73 24.59 22.48 -17.92
N VAL A 74 25.00 23.01 -16.78
CA VAL A 74 26.28 22.68 -16.15
C VAL A 74 26.32 21.20 -15.77
N LEU A 75 25.28 20.69 -15.09
CA LEU A 75 25.22 19.31 -14.62
C LEU A 75 25.17 18.29 -15.78
N GLU A 76 24.51 18.59 -16.89
CA GLU A 76 24.37 17.61 -17.97
C GLU A 76 25.41 17.74 -19.08
N ARG A 77 25.95 18.94 -19.32
CA ARG A 77 26.87 19.19 -20.46
C ARG A 77 28.36 19.13 -20.10
N THR A 78 28.71 19.27 -18.83
CA THR A 78 30.13 19.16 -18.39
C THR A 78 30.42 17.75 -17.88
N GLY A 79 31.66 17.28 -18.06
CA GLY A 79 32.11 15.98 -17.52
C GLY A 79 32.01 15.93 -15.99
N PHE A 80 32.39 17.01 -15.32
CA PHE A 80 32.28 17.14 -13.86
C PHE A 80 30.82 17.06 -13.41
N GLY A 81 29.92 17.84 -14.02
CA GLY A 81 28.50 17.83 -13.68
C GLY A 81 27.83 16.46 -13.87
N ARG A 82 28.14 15.75 -14.98
CA ARG A 82 27.65 14.38 -15.20
C ARG A 82 28.15 13.42 -14.13
N ASN A 83 29.41 13.49 -13.73
CA ASN A 83 29.93 12.65 -12.66
C ASN A 83 29.20 12.89 -11.32
N VAL A 84 28.89 14.15 -10.99
CA VAL A 84 28.08 14.49 -9.81
C VAL A 84 26.67 13.87 -9.90
N LEU A 85 25.99 14.00 -11.07
CA LEU A 85 24.66 13.41 -11.27
C LEU A 85 24.67 11.88 -11.11
N PHE A 86 25.62 11.19 -11.72
CA PHE A 86 25.74 9.74 -11.61
C PHE A 86 26.08 9.29 -10.19
N SER A 87 26.97 9.98 -9.50
CA SER A 87 27.32 9.69 -8.11
C SER A 87 26.12 9.85 -7.19
N GLN A 88 25.38 10.96 -7.32
CA GLN A 88 24.16 11.20 -6.54
C GLN A 88 23.07 10.16 -6.84
N ALA A 89 22.83 9.84 -8.12
CA ALA A 89 21.88 8.83 -8.52
C ALA A 89 22.25 7.44 -7.96
N ARG A 90 23.55 7.08 -7.99
CA ARG A 90 24.05 5.83 -7.40
C ARG A 90 23.81 5.77 -5.90
N LYS A 91 24.16 6.85 -5.17
CA LYS A 91 23.94 6.96 -3.72
C LYS A 91 22.46 6.81 -3.35
N GLN A 92 21.55 7.51 -4.06
CA GLN A 92 20.12 7.40 -3.82
C GLN A 92 19.58 6.00 -4.17
N THR A 93 20.07 5.40 -5.24
CA THR A 93 19.69 4.04 -5.65
C THR A 93 20.09 3.04 -4.57
N LEU A 94 21.33 3.06 -4.10
CA LEU A 94 21.82 2.19 -3.03
C LEU A 94 21.03 2.39 -1.73
N LYS A 95 20.73 3.64 -1.35
CA LYS A 95 19.91 3.92 -0.17
C LYS A 95 18.52 3.28 -0.26
N LYS A 96 17.90 3.27 -1.46
CA LYS A 96 16.56 2.70 -1.66
C LYS A 96 16.53 1.19 -1.86
N THR A 97 17.55 0.64 -2.48
CA THR A 97 17.59 -0.79 -2.85
C THR A 97 18.40 -1.63 -1.88
N GLN A 98 19.11 -1.00 -0.95
CA GLN A 98 20.08 -1.66 -0.04
C GLN A 98 21.09 -2.56 -0.77
N GLY A 99 21.30 -2.35 -2.08
CA GLY A 99 22.14 -3.19 -2.92
C GLY A 99 21.48 -4.48 -3.42
N ASN A 100 20.26 -4.79 -3.02
CA ASN A 100 19.56 -6.04 -3.34
C ASN A 100 19.11 -6.16 -4.80
N TYR A 101 19.21 -5.08 -5.58
CA TYR A 101 18.81 -5.06 -7.01
C TYR A 101 19.99 -4.63 -7.89
N PRO A 102 20.64 -5.53 -8.65
CA PRO A 102 21.78 -5.19 -9.50
C PRO A 102 21.39 -4.34 -10.72
N ALA A 103 20.17 -4.48 -11.24
CA ALA A 103 19.75 -3.82 -12.48
C ALA A 103 19.82 -2.27 -12.44
N PRO A 104 19.37 -1.55 -11.39
CA PRO A 104 19.47 -0.09 -11.34
C PRO A 104 20.91 0.43 -11.43
N LEU A 105 21.89 -0.28 -10.84
CA LEU A 105 23.29 0.11 -10.90
C LEU A 105 23.86 -0.12 -12.30
N LYS A 106 23.58 -1.27 -12.92
CA LYS A 106 23.96 -1.55 -14.33
C LYS A 106 23.36 -0.52 -15.29
N ILE A 107 22.12 -0.06 -15.06
CA ILE A 107 21.49 1.00 -15.86
C ILE A 107 22.29 2.28 -15.82
N LEU A 108 22.79 2.71 -14.64
CA LEU A 108 23.62 3.90 -14.52
C LEU A 108 24.90 3.78 -15.35
N ASP A 109 25.57 2.63 -15.29
CA ASP A 109 26.81 2.38 -16.04
C ASP A 109 26.57 2.37 -17.55
N VAL A 110 25.48 1.73 -18.01
CA VAL A 110 25.09 1.69 -19.43
C VAL A 110 24.73 3.08 -19.97
N ILE A 111 23.98 3.88 -19.20
CA ILE A 111 23.64 5.25 -19.61
C ILE A 111 24.92 6.09 -19.68
N LYS A 112 25.81 5.97 -18.71
CA LYS A 112 27.10 6.69 -18.69
C LYS A 112 27.94 6.32 -19.91
N THR A 113 28.09 5.03 -20.20
CA THR A 113 28.82 4.56 -21.40
C THR A 113 28.29 5.20 -22.68
N GLY A 114 26.98 5.23 -22.84
CA GLY A 114 26.37 5.80 -24.06
C GLY A 114 26.45 7.32 -24.15
N ILE A 115 26.59 8.01 -23.03
CA ILE A 115 26.80 9.48 -23.03
C ILE A 115 28.24 9.81 -23.31
N ASP A 116 29.18 9.08 -22.71
CA ASP A 116 30.60 9.36 -22.83
C ASP A 116 31.20 8.84 -24.15
N ASN A 117 30.76 7.64 -24.63
CA ASN A 117 31.33 6.92 -25.76
C ASN A 117 30.42 6.82 -26.97
N GLY A 118 29.24 7.47 -26.95
CA GLY A 118 28.31 7.50 -28.06
C GLY A 118 27.23 6.39 -28.03
N VAL A 119 26.22 6.56 -28.90
CA VAL A 119 25.00 5.73 -28.90
C VAL A 119 25.30 4.25 -29.14
N GLN A 120 26.20 3.95 -30.10
CA GLN A 120 26.50 2.56 -30.46
C GLN A 120 27.19 1.81 -29.31
N ALA A 121 28.13 2.45 -28.63
CA ALA A 121 28.78 1.90 -27.43
C ALA A 121 27.75 1.66 -26.31
N GLY A 122 26.82 2.62 -26.12
CA GLY A 122 25.75 2.50 -25.14
C GLY A 122 24.75 1.36 -25.46
N LEU A 123 24.40 1.15 -26.73
CA LEU A 123 23.53 0.06 -27.15
C LEU A 123 24.20 -1.32 -26.97
N ALA A 124 25.48 -1.42 -27.30
CA ALA A 124 26.26 -2.64 -27.07
C ALA A 124 26.37 -2.96 -25.59
N ALA A 125 26.64 -1.94 -24.75
CA ALA A 125 26.68 -2.08 -23.29
C ALA A 125 25.30 -2.47 -22.72
N GLU A 126 24.19 -1.91 -23.26
CA GLU A 126 22.83 -2.27 -22.87
C GLU A 126 22.54 -3.75 -23.17
N ALA A 127 22.84 -4.22 -24.37
CA ALA A 127 22.62 -5.61 -24.78
C ALA A 127 23.40 -6.60 -23.90
N LYS A 128 24.68 -6.32 -23.65
CA LYS A 128 25.53 -7.12 -22.78
C LYS A 128 24.99 -7.16 -21.34
N ALA A 129 24.71 -5.99 -20.75
CA ALA A 129 24.21 -5.87 -19.37
C ALA A 129 22.84 -6.54 -19.24
N PHE A 130 21.96 -6.46 -20.25
CA PHE A 130 20.67 -7.13 -20.24
C PHE A 130 20.84 -8.66 -20.20
N GLY A 131 21.72 -9.21 -21.03
CA GLY A 131 22.02 -10.66 -21.02
C GLY A 131 22.56 -11.13 -19.66
N GLU A 132 23.54 -10.40 -19.09
CA GLU A 132 24.09 -10.68 -17.76
C GLU A 132 22.99 -10.68 -16.67
N LEU A 133 22.14 -9.65 -16.68
CA LEU A 133 21.05 -9.49 -15.70
C LEU A 133 19.98 -10.59 -15.82
N CYS A 134 19.69 -11.08 -17.03
CA CYS A 134 18.74 -12.20 -17.22
C CYS A 134 19.17 -13.47 -16.49
N MET A 135 20.46 -13.67 -16.28
CA MET A 135 21.03 -14.87 -15.66
C MET A 135 21.19 -14.75 -14.13
N THR A 136 20.83 -13.60 -13.54
CA THR A 136 20.93 -13.37 -12.09
C THR A 136 19.83 -14.09 -11.30
N LYS A 137 20.11 -14.38 -10.02
CA LYS A 137 19.12 -14.94 -9.07
C LYS A 137 17.93 -13.99 -8.87
N GLU A 138 18.20 -12.71 -8.80
CA GLU A 138 17.17 -11.65 -8.66
C GLU A 138 16.24 -11.66 -9.88
N SER A 139 16.77 -11.78 -11.09
CA SER A 139 15.95 -11.92 -12.30
C SER A 139 15.09 -13.18 -12.28
N ALA A 140 15.64 -14.31 -11.88
CA ALA A 140 14.89 -15.55 -11.76
C ALA A 140 13.73 -15.42 -10.74
N ALA A 141 14.01 -14.84 -9.56
CA ALA A 141 13.01 -14.60 -8.53
C ALA A 141 11.89 -13.64 -9.02
N LEU A 142 12.26 -12.51 -9.64
CA LEU A 142 11.30 -11.55 -10.17
C LEU A 142 10.43 -12.14 -11.29
N ARG A 143 10.99 -12.99 -12.15
CA ARG A 143 10.19 -13.73 -13.16
C ARG A 143 9.24 -14.72 -12.50
N GLY A 144 9.68 -15.44 -11.45
CA GLY A 144 8.82 -16.31 -10.66
C GLY A 144 7.63 -15.56 -10.07
N LEU A 145 7.86 -14.41 -9.44
CA LEU A 145 6.81 -13.52 -8.93
C LEU A 145 5.87 -13.03 -10.04
N PHE A 146 6.40 -12.69 -11.22
CA PHE A 146 5.58 -12.27 -12.35
C PHE A 146 4.65 -13.39 -12.83
N PHE A 147 5.14 -14.61 -12.96
CA PHE A 147 4.32 -15.75 -13.36
C PHE A 147 3.27 -16.09 -12.29
N ALA A 148 3.67 -16.15 -11.02
CA ALA A 148 2.76 -16.40 -9.92
C ALA A 148 1.62 -15.34 -9.86
N THR A 149 1.95 -14.05 -9.91
CA THR A 149 0.94 -12.98 -9.92
C THR A 149 0.07 -13.00 -11.16
N THR A 150 0.58 -13.47 -12.31
CA THR A 150 -0.20 -13.62 -13.54
C THR A 150 -1.17 -14.79 -13.44
N GLN A 151 -0.74 -15.90 -12.85
CA GLN A 151 -1.60 -17.05 -12.58
C GLN A 151 -2.70 -16.69 -11.58
N MET A 152 -2.36 -16.06 -10.47
CA MET A 152 -3.33 -15.60 -9.46
C MET A 152 -4.44 -14.69 -10.04
N LYS A 153 -4.18 -13.96 -11.13
CA LYS A 153 -5.23 -13.17 -11.80
C LYS A 153 -6.30 -14.04 -12.48
N LYS A 154 -6.02 -15.31 -12.76
CA LYS A 154 -6.93 -16.26 -13.40
C LYS A 154 -7.64 -17.16 -12.38
N GLU A 155 -7.01 -17.43 -11.26
CA GLU A 155 -7.53 -18.32 -10.23
C GLU A 155 -8.67 -17.65 -9.45
N THR A 156 -9.81 -18.34 -9.39
CA THR A 156 -10.99 -17.87 -8.63
C THR A 156 -11.07 -18.46 -7.22
N GLY A 157 -10.30 -19.52 -6.94
CA GLY A 157 -10.41 -20.34 -5.74
C GLY A 157 -11.66 -21.23 -5.71
N ALA A 158 -12.49 -21.17 -6.76
CA ALA A 158 -13.78 -21.86 -6.86
C ALA A 158 -13.98 -22.56 -8.22
N GLY A 159 -12.89 -22.94 -8.88
CA GLY A 159 -12.93 -23.58 -10.21
C GLY A 159 -13.61 -22.72 -11.26
N ASP A 160 -14.49 -23.32 -12.03
CA ASP A 160 -15.18 -22.67 -13.16
C ASP A 160 -16.43 -21.85 -12.77
N VAL A 161 -16.69 -21.68 -11.46
CA VAL A 161 -17.85 -20.92 -10.98
C VAL A 161 -17.74 -19.46 -11.40
N LYS A 162 -18.75 -18.95 -12.10
CA LYS A 162 -18.81 -17.55 -12.52
C LYS A 162 -19.18 -16.64 -11.34
N PRO A 163 -18.40 -15.59 -11.07
CA PRO A 163 -18.71 -14.68 -9.99
C PRO A 163 -20.01 -13.90 -10.25
N ALA A 164 -20.81 -13.69 -9.23
CA ALA A 164 -21.93 -12.75 -9.27
C ALA A 164 -21.41 -11.30 -9.38
N LYS A 165 -22.21 -10.43 -9.97
CA LYS A 165 -21.85 -9.02 -10.14
C LYS A 165 -22.20 -8.24 -8.87
N VAL A 166 -21.20 -7.73 -8.19
CA VAL A 166 -21.38 -6.77 -7.09
C VAL A 166 -21.71 -5.39 -7.68
N LYS A 167 -22.92 -4.91 -7.43
CA LYS A 167 -23.46 -3.60 -7.86
C LYS A 167 -23.42 -2.59 -6.72
N LYS A 168 -23.64 -3.05 -5.49
CA LYS A 168 -23.65 -2.23 -4.27
C LYS A 168 -23.00 -2.99 -3.13
N ALA A 169 -22.17 -2.30 -2.36
CA ALA A 169 -21.51 -2.86 -1.20
C ALA A 169 -21.86 -2.07 0.07
N ALA A 170 -21.67 -2.70 1.22
CA ALA A 170 -21.70 -1.99 2.49
C ALA A 170 -20.44 -2.30 3.32
N VAL A 171 -20.15 -1.42 4.28
CA VAL A 171 -19.07 -1.58 5.25
C VAL A 171 -19.63 -1.33 6.64
N LEU A 172 -19.41 -2.26 7.56
CA LEU A 172 -19.71 -2.11 8.98
C LEU A 172 -18.45 -1.61 9.70
N GLY A 173 -18.54 -0.46 10.35
CA GLY A 173 -17.43 0.25 10.98
C GLY A 173 -16.82 1.33 10.07
N GLY A 174 -16.79 2.57 10.56
CA GLY A 174 -16.22 3.75 9.88
C GLY A 174 -14.79 4.09 10.31
N GLY A 175 -14.12 3.20 11.04
CA GLY A 175 -12.72 3.35 11.47
C GLY A 175 -11.72 3.33 10.32
N LEU A 176 -10.42 3.23 10.65
CA LEU A 176 -9.32 3.25 9.68
C LEU A 176 -9.49 2.19 8.57
N MET A 177 -9.77 0.93 8.98
CA MET A 177 -9.93 -0.16 8.01
C MET A 177 -11.20 0.01 7.19
N GLY A 178 -12.35 0.25 7.81
CA GLY A 178 -13.62 0.42 7.09
C GLY A 178 -13.61 1.63 6.16
N GLY A 179 -13.04 2.75 6.57
CA GLY A 179 -12.83 3.92 5.71
C GLY A 179 -11.94 3.62 4.50
N GLY A 180 -10.86 2.84 4.73
CA GLY A 180 -9.97 2.39 3.67
C GLY A 180 -10.65 1.43 2.68
N ILE A 181 -11.44 0.48 3.18
CA ILE A 181 -12.22 -0.48 2.37
C ILE A 181 -13.26 0.26 1.52
N ALA A 182 -14.02 1.19 2.14
CA ALA A 182 -14.99 2.02 1.43
C ALA A 182 -14.31 2.87 0.34
N ASN A 183 -13.15 3.44 0.64
CA ASN A 183 -12.37 4.20 -0.34
C ASN A 183 -12.00 3.37 -1.57
N VAL A 184 -11.42 2.18 -1.41
CA VAL A 184 -11.03 1.34 -2.58
C VAL A 184 -12.25 0.80 -3.31
N THR A 185 -13.35 0.52 -2.62
CA THR A 185 -14.63 0.12 -3.21
C THR A 185 -15.17 1.22 -4.13
N ALA A 186 -15.25 2.44 -3.65
CA ALA A 186 -15.75 3.57 -4.45
C ALA A 186 -14.77 3.98 -5.55
N THR A 187 -13.48 4.16 -5.22
CA THR A 187 -12.52 4.83 -6.12
C THR A 187 -11.85 3.90 -7.12
N LYS A 188 -11.75 2.61 -6.83
CA LYS A 188 -11.13 1.60 -7.69
C LYS A 188 -12.17 0.69 -8.34
N ALA A 189 -13.08 0.10 -7.54
CA ALA A 189 -14.12 -0.74 -8.07
C ALA A 189 -15.25 0.03 -8.75
N GLY A 190 -15.42 1.32 -8.42
CA GLY A 190 -16.53 2.15 -8.92
C GLY A 190 -17.90 1.65 -8.44
N VAL A 191 -17.95 1.00 -7.27
CA VAL A 191 -19.15 0.44 -6.67
C VAL A 191 -19.64 1.38 -5.58
N PRO A 192 -20.94 1.76 -5.58
CA PRO A 192 -21.56 2.46 -4.46
C PRO A 192 -21.39 1.70 -3.16
N VAL A 193 -21.03 2.40 -2.08
CA VAL A 193 -20.78 1.80 -0.78
C VAL A 193 -21.49 2.56 0.32
N ARG A 194 -22.23 1.83 1.16
CA ARG A 194 -22.89 2.35 2.35
C ARG A 194 -22.11 1.99 3.59
N ILE A 195 -21.71 2.97 4.38
CA ILE A 195 -21.00 2.75 5.64
C ILE A 195 -22.02 2.82 6.77
N LYS A 196 -22.03 1.80 7.64
CA LYS A 196 -22.75 1.84 8.90
C LYS A 196 -21.75 1.94 10.05
N ASP A 197 -21.98 2.86 10.94
CA ASP A 197 -21.24 2.99 12.21
C ASP A 197 -22.24 3.24 13.35
N ILE A 198 -21.81 3.00 14.59
CA ILE A 198 -22.64 3.25 15.78
C ILE A 198 -22.93 4.75 15.99
N ASN A 199 -22.10 5.63 15.39
CA ASN A 199 -22.24 7.06 15.51
C ASN A 199 -21.73 7.80 14.24
N ASN A 200 -22.15 9.05 14.12
CA ASN A 200 -21.79 9.90 12.99
C ASN A 200 -20.30 10.25 12.92
N ASN A 201 -19.55 10.16 14.02
CA ASN A 201 -18.13 10.48 14.04
C ASN A 201 -17.31 9.44 13.25
N GLY A 202 -17.65 8.15 13.39
CA GLY A 202 -17.04 7.08 12.57
C GLY A 202 -17.34 7.27 11.09
N ILE A 203 -18.60 7.57 10.74
CA ILE A 203 -18.99 7.88 9.35
C ILE A 203 -18.21 9.06 8.80
N ALA A 204 -18.13 10.16 9.56
CA ALA A 204 -17.40 11.35 9.15
C ALA A 204 -15.89 11.09 8.97
N ALA A 205 -15.29 10.25 9.85
CA ALA A 205 -13.90 9.86 9.73
C ALA A 205 -13.62 9.08 8.42
N ALA A 206 -14.47 8.11 8.08
CA ALA A 206 -14.36 7.35 6.84
C ALA A 206 -14.52 8.22 5.57
N LEU A 207 -15.48 9.15 5.58
CA LEU A 207 -15.66 10.12 4.49
C LEU A 207 -14.46 11.06 4.37
N LYS A 208 -13.94 11.57 5.51
CA LYS A 208 -12.74 12.41 5.56
C LYS A 208 -11.51 11.68 5.02
N TYR A 209 -11.33 10.41 5.36
CA TYR A 209 -10.24 9.57 4.82
C TYR A 209 -10.24 9.59 3.29
N THR A 210 -11.37 9.26 2.66
CA THR A 210 -11.50 9.27 1.20
C THR A 210 -11.32 10.68 0.62
N TYR A 211 -11.90 11.70 1.25
CA TYR A 211 -11.74 13.08 0.81
C TYR A 211 -10.28 13.52 0.77
N VAL A 212 -9.50 13.24 1.82
CA VAL A 212 -8.07 13.59 1.90
C VAL A 212 -7.29 12.96 0.75
N LEU A 213 -7.49 11.67 0.48
CA LEU A 213 -6.82 10.97 -0.61
C LEU A 213 -7.20 11.53 -1.99
N LEU A 214 -8.48 11.78 -2.22
CA LEU A 214 -8.95 12.33 -3.49
C LEU A 214 -8.51 13.79 -3.68
N ASN A 215 -8.54 14.60 -2.63
CA ASN A 215 -8.07 15.98 -2.66
C ASN A 215 -6.56 16.08 -2.97
N LYS A 216 -5.76 15.16 -2.42
CA LYS A 216 -4.33 15.02 -2.76
C LYS A 216 -4.15 14.71 -4.27
N LYS A 217 -4.98 13.82 -4.84
CA LYS A 217 -4.99 13.53 -6.28
C LYS A 217 -5.45 14.74 -7.10
N PHE A 218 -6.49 15.44 -6.65
CA PHE A 218 -6.99 16.66 -7.31
C PHE A 218 -5.94 17.77 -7.30
N LYS A 219 -5.35 18.11 -6.16
CA LYS A 219 -4.28 19.13 -6.04
C LYS A 219 -3.08 18.80 -6.94
N ARG A 220 -2.74 17.52 -7.09
CA ARG A 220 -1.71 17.05 -8.03
C ARG A 220 -2.22 16.96 -9.47
N ARG A 221 -3.45 17.41 -9.76
CA ARG A 221 -4.11 17.36 -11.06
C ARG A 221 -4.21 15.92 -11.64
N PHE A 222 -4.32 14.93 -10.77
CA PHE A 222 -4.50 13.53 -11.18
C PHE A 222 -5.94 13.21 -11.57
N ILE A 223 -6.89 13.90 -11.00
CA ILE A 223 -8.32 13.83 -11.30
C ILE A 223 -8.87 15.26 -11.43
N SER A 224 -10.00 15.41 -12.12
CA SER A 224 -10.74 16.68 -12.15
C SER A 224 -11.57 16.84 -10.87
N LYS A 225 -12.08 18.07 -10.63
CA LYS A 225 -13.03 18.32 -9.53
C LYS A 225 -14.31 17.50 -9.69
N ALA A 226 -14.82 17.41 -10.90
CA ALA A 226 -16.01 16.59 -11.20
C ALA A 226 -15.79 15.10 -10.91
N GLU A 227 -14.63 14.55 -11.29
CA GLU A 227 -14.28 13.17 -10.99
C GLU A 227 -14.12 12.93 -9.48
N MET A 228 -13.52 13.88 -8.75
CA MET A 228 -13.42 13.81 -7.29
C MET A 228 -14.82 13.79 -6.66
N GLN A 229 -15.72 14.66 -7.06
CA GLN A 229 -17.09 14.72 -6.56
C GLN A 229 -17.86 13.43 -6.88
N LYS A 230 -17.74 12.93 -8.12
CA LYS A 230 -18.34 11.65 -8.53
C LYS A 230 -17.88 10.49 -7.66
N GLN A 231 -16.57 10.40 -7.36
CA GLN A 231 -16.06 9.31 -6.50
C GLN A 231 -16.51 9.47 -5.04
N LEU A 232 -16.60 10.69 -4.53
CA LEU A 232 -17.12 10.94 -3.18
C LEU A 232 -18.60 10.59 -3.06
N SER A 233 -19.42 10.88 -4.07
CA SER A 233 -20.86 10.59 -4.03
C SER A 233 -21.19 9.10 -4.06
N LEU A 234 -20.22 8.23 -4.36
CA LEU A 234 -20.39 6.78 -4.24
C LEU A 234 -20.38 6.28 -2.79
N ILE A 235 -19.95 7.12 -1.82
CA ILE A 235 -19.89 6.73 -0.42
C ILE A 235 -20.98 7.47 0.35
N THR A 236 -21.83 6.70 1.03
CA THR A 236 -22.87 7.22 1.92
C THR A 236 -22.76 6.60 3.29
N GLY A 237 -23.33 7.23 4.31
CA GLY A 237 -23.27 6.75 5.69
C GLY A 237 -24.64 6.63 6.34
N THR A 238 -24.73 5.81 7.37
CA THR A 238 -25.94 5.64 8.21
C THR A 238 -25.53 5.11 9.60
N THR A 239 -26.35 5.35 10.61
CA THR A 239 -26.20 4.77 11.95
C THR A 239 -27.07 3.55 12.19
N ASP A 240 -27.95 3.25 11.26
CA ASP A 240 -28.85 2.07 11.25
C ASP A 240 -28.63 1.22 9.99
N TYR A 241 -29.54 0.29 9.68
CA TYR A 241 -29.50 -0.55 8.48
C TYR A 241 -30.26 0.02 7.28
N SER A 242 -30.58 1.33 7.30
CA SER A 242 -31.26 1.99 6.17
C SER A 242 -30.44 1.90 4.90
N GLY A 243 -31.03 1.34 3.85
CA GLY A 243 -30.41 1.16 2.53
C GLY A 243 -29.49 -0.05 2.43
N PHE A 244 -29.66 -1.07 3.30
CA PHE A 244 -28.91 -2.33 3.23
C PHE A 244 -29.64 -3.43 2.45
N HIS A 245 -30.96 -3.31 2.24
CA HIS A 245 -31.82 -4.36 1.64
C HIS A 245 -31.35 -4.85 0.26
N ASP A 246 -30.65 -4.02 -0.53
CA ASP A 246 -30.19 -4.29 -1.89
C ASP A 246 -28.66 -4.39 -2.02
N VAL A 247 -27.96 -4.65 -0.90
CA VAL A 247 -26.50 -4.79 -0.88
C VAL A 247 -26.10 -6.21 -1.28
N ASP A 248 -25.15 -6.34 -2.21
CA ASP A 248 -24.67 -7.64 -2.67
C ASP A 248 -23.57 -8.22 -1.76
N ILE A 249 -22.76 -7.37 -1.13
CA ILE A 249 -21.68 -7.75 -0.21
C ILE A 249 -21.52 -6.74 0.91
N VAL A 250 -21.41 -7.23 2.14
CA VAL A 250 -21.09 -6.45 3.34
C VAL A 250 -19.70 -6.81 3.80
N VAL A 251 -18.83 -5.82 3.98
CA VAL A 251 -17.52 -6.04 4.59
C VAL A 251 -17.53 -5.52 6.02
N GLU A 252 -17.37 -6.42 6.98
CA GLU A 252 -17.35 -6.10 8.40
C GLU A 252 -15.92 -5.73 8.84
N ALA A 253 -15.77 -4.57 9.47
CA ALA A 253 -14.50 -4.03 9.97
C ALA A 253 -14.71 -3.36 11.35
N VAL A 254 -15.43 -4.04 12.24
CA VAL A 254 -15.66 -3.64 13.64
C VAL A 254 -14.61 -4.24 14.59
N PHE A 255 -14.78 -4.05 15.89
CA PHE A 255 -13.86 -4.59 16.90
C PHE A 255 -13.72 -6.12 16.82
N GLU A 256 -12.53 -6.61 17.23
CA GLU A 256 -12.18 -8.03 17.20
C GLU A 256 -12.81 -8.77 18.40
N ASP A 257 -14.11 -9.00 18.30
CA ASP A 257 -14.94 -9.70 19.29
C ASP A 257 -15.88 -10.69 18.59
N LEU A 258 -15.80 -11.96 18.97
CA LEU A 258 -16.55 -13.04 18.30
C LEU A 258 -18.08 -12.86 18.43
N ALA A 259 -18.54 -12.51 19.64
CA ALA A 259 -19.99 -12.37 19.88
C ALA A 259 -20.55 -11.19 19.07
N LEU A 260 -19.83 -10.07 19.02
CA LEU A 260 -20.19 -8.92 18.20
C LEU A 260 -20.26 -9.30 16.71
N LYS A 261 -19.26 -10.03 16.19
CA LYS A 261 -19.24 -10.43 14.77
C LYS A 261 -20.38 -11.40 14.43
N GLN A 262 -20.70 -12.35 15.34
CA GLN A 262 -21.88 -13.23 15.19
C GLN A 262 -23.18 -12.43 15.18
N GLN A 263 -23.29 -11.40 16.03
CA GLN A 263 -24.46 -10.51 16.01
C GLN A 263 -24.55 -9.73 14.69
N MET A 264 -23.43 -9.25 14.16
CA MET A 264 -23.40 -8.56 12.86
C MET A 264 -23.86 -9.49 11.70
N VAL A 265 -23.49 -10.77 11.74
CA VAL A 265 -24.01 -11.76 10.77
C VAL A 265 -25.52 -11.84 10.85
N ALA A 266 -26.07 -12.04 12.04
CA ALA A 266 -27.52 -12.12 12.25
C ALA A 266 -28.25 -10.85 11.80
N ASP A 267 -27.70 -9.68 12.10
CA ASP A 267 -28.25 -8.39 11.67
C ASP A 267 -28.29 -8.28 10.12
N ILE A 268 -27.21 -8.71 9.44
CA ILE A 268 -27.17 -8.69 7.96
C ILE A 268 -28.15 -9.70 7.37
N GLU A 269 -28.31 -10.86 7.97
CA GLU A 269 -29.29 -11.85 7.54
C GLU A 269 -30.74 -11.33 7.67
N GLN A 270 -30.99 -10.46 8.64
CA GLN A 270 -32.31 -9.85 8.86
C GLN A 270 -32.56 -8.67 7.91
N HIS A 271 -31.56 -7.85 7.60
CA HIS A 271 -31.74 -6.57 6.91
C HIS A 271 -31.36 -6.57 5.43
N CYS A 272 -30.70 -7.62 4.95
CA CYS A 272 -30.23 -7.74 3.57
C CYS A 272 -30.93 -8.90 2.83
N ALA A 273 -30.73 -8.92 1.51
CA ALA A 273 -31.21 -10.04 0.68
C ALA A 273 -30.53 -11.36 1.08
N GLU A 274 -31.23 -12.49 0.85
CA GLU A 274 -30.71 -13.82 1.18
C GLU A 274 -29.36 -14.15 0.49
N SER A 275 -29.12 -13.58 -0.68
CA SER A 275 -27.89 -13.77 -1.45
C SER A 275 -26.74 -12.84 -1.03
N THR A 276 -26.95 -11.98 -0.04
CA THR A 276 -25.92 -11.03 0.42
C THR A 276 -24.77 -11.78 1.07
N ILE A 277 -23.55 -11.50 0.63
CA ILE A 277 -22.33 -12.05 1.19
C ILE A 277 -21.93 -11.23 2.42
N PHE A 278 -21.66 -11.92 3.53
CA PHE A 278 -21.01 -11.33 4.71
C PHE A 278 -19.52 -11.65 4.70
N ALA A 279 -18.68 -10.63 4.56
CA ALA A 279 -17.22 -10.75 4.50
C ALA A 279 -16.59 -10.10 5.73
N SER A 280 -16.00 -10.88 6.65
CA SER A 280 -15.32 -10.33 7.83
C SER A 280 -13.88 -9.93 7.51
N ASN A 281 -13.49 -8.74 7.96
CA ASN A 281 -12.09 -8.28 7.91
C ASN A 281 -11.32 -8.62 9.20
N THR A 282 -11.75 -9.65 9.93
CA THR A 282 -11.00 -10.14 11.10
C THR A 282 -9.56 -10.48 10.72
N SER A 283 -8.64 -10.30 11.65
CA SER A 283 -7.21 -10.61 11.47
C SER A 283 -6.81 -11.96 12.08
N SER A 284 -7.65 -12.53 12.96
CA SER A 284 -7.26 -13.69 13.77
C SER A 284 -8.38 -14.70 14.05
N LEU A 285 -9.64 -14.24 14.14
CA LEU A 285 -10.76 -15.12 14.49
C LEU A 285 -11.10 -16.05 13.33
N PRO A 286 -11.17 -17.37 13.54
CA PRO A 286 -11.62 -18.31 12.51
C PRO A 286 -12.99 -17.97 11.94
N ILE A 287 -13.11 -17.98 10.64
CA ILE A 287 -14.36 -17.60 9.94
C ILE A 287 -15.48 -18.59 10.26
N GLY A 288 -15.16 -19.88 10.41
CA GLY A 288 -16.11 -20.90 10.83
C GLY A 288 -16.75 -20.60 12.20
N GLN A 289 -15.99 -20.01 13.14
CA GLN A 289 -16.54 -19.58 14.43
C GLN A 289 -17.49 -18.39 14.27
N ILE A 290 -17.20 -17.45 13.39
CA ILE A 290 -18.07 -16.32 13.08
C ILE A 290 -19.37 -16.84 12.42
N ALA A 291 -19.26 -17.80 11.52
CA ALA A 291 -20.37 -18.40 10.80
C ALA A 291 -21.21 -19.40 11.63
N ALA A 292 -20.73 -19.83 12.81
CA ALA A 292 -21.33 -20.93 13.57
C ALA A 292 -22.81 -20.73 13.96
N LYS A 293 -23.26 -19.48 14.05
CA LYS A 293 -24.65 -19.13 14.36
C LYS A 293 -25.40 -18.54 13.17
N ALA A 294 -24.78 -18.50 11.99
CA ALA A 294 -25.42 -17.97 10.80
C ALA A 294 -26.56 -18.89 10.31
N ALA A 295 -27.64 -18.31 9.85
CA ALA A 295 -28.69 -19.04 9.15
C ALA A 295 -28.24 -19.43 7.73
N ARG A 296 -27.35 -18.69 7.14
CA ARG A 296 -26.78 -18.91 5.80
C ARG A 296 -25.24 -18.92 5.84
N PRO A 297 -24.62 -19.93 6.49
CA PRO A 297 -23.16 -19.99 6.65
C PRO A 297 -22.42 -20.04 5.31
N GLU A 298 -23.05 -20.52 4.24
CA GLU A 298 -22.49 -20.56 2.89
C GLU A 298 -22.21 -19.19 2.29
N ASN A 299 -22.80 -18.11 2.83
CA ASN A 299 -22.59 -16.72 2.44
C ASN A 299 -21.62 -15.98 3.36
N VAL A 300 -21.05 -16.66 4.37
CA VAL A 300 -20.05 -16.08 5.29
C VAL A 300 -18.65 -16.42 4.80
N ILE A 301 -17.78 -15.39 4.73
CA ILE A 301 -16.40 -15.53 4.24
C ILE A 301 -15.50 -14.52 4.96
N GLY A 302 -14.19 -14.78 4.99
CA GLY A 302 -13.21 -13.80 5.39
C GLY A 302 -12.70 -12.97 4.21
N LEU A 303 -12.49 -11.70 4.42
CA LEU A 303 -11.87 -10.79 3.45
C LEU A 303 -10.93 -9.84 4.19
N HIS A 304 -9.74 -10.36 4.49
CA HIS A 304 -8.77 -9.71 5.34
C HIS A 304 -7.88 -8.76 4.54
N TYR A 305 -8.03 -7.46 4.79
CA TYR A 305 -7.23 -6.40 4.20
C TYR A 305 -6.07 -6.02 5.12
N PHE A 306 -4.99 -5.50 4.52
CA PHE A 306 -3.82 -5.00 5.25
C PHE A 306 -3.79 -3.48 5.26
N SER A 307 -3.36 -2.90 6.37
CA SER A 307 -3.23 -1.45 6.55
C SER A 307 -1.91 -0.93 5.96
N PRO A 308 -1.91 0.24 5.27
CA PRO A 308 -3.07 1.04 4.84
C PRO A 308 -3.76 0.42 3.61
N VAL A 309 -5.10 0.33 3.66
CA VAL A 309 -5.87 -0.40 2.63
C VAL A 309 -5.67 0.13 1.21
N ASP A 310 -5.49 1.43 1.03
CA ASP A 310 -5.29 2.05 -0.29
C ASP A 310 -3.92 1.76 -0.91
N LYS A 311 -2.94 1.36 -0.10
CA LYS A 311 -1.55 1.08 -0.52
C LYS A 311 -1.24 -0.41 -0.60
N MET A 312 -1.74 -1.21 0.33
CA MET A 312 -1.45 -2.64 0.41
C MET A 312 -2.19 -3.42 -0.68
N PRO A 313 -1.46 -4.11 -1.58
CA PRO A 313 -2.10 -4.81 -2.70
C PRO A 313 -2.71 -6.16 -2.32
N LEU A 314 -2.14 -6.85 -1.32
CA LEU A 314 -2.58 -8.17 -0.91
C LEU A 314 -3.91 -8.10 -0.15
N VAL A 315 -4.74 -9.11 -0.33
CA VAL A 315 -5.91 -9.42 0.49
C VAL A 315 -6.08 -10.93 0.59
N GLU A 316 -6.38 -11.44 1.78
CA GLU A 316 -6.72 -12.83 1.98
C GLU A 316 -8.23 -13.02 1.88
N VAL A 317 -8.64 -14.00 1.07
CA VAL A 317 -10.02 -14.49 0.99
C VAL A 317 -10.04 -15.81 1.73
N ILE A 318 -10.71 -15.85 2.89
CA ILE A 318 -10.68 -16.99 3.80
C ILE A 318 -12.00 -17.75 3.71
N ALA A 319 -11.96 -18.95 3.16
CA ALA A 319 -13.12 -19.83 3.05
C ALA A 319 -13.13 -20.84 4.19
N HIS A 320 -14.20 -20.87 4.98
CA HIS A 320 -14.46 -21.97 5.92
C HIS A 320 -15.13 -23.14 5.19
N GLU A 321 -15.25 -24.30 5.85
CA GLU A 321 -15.78 -25.52 5.22
C GLU A 321 -17.19 -25.36 4.61
N GLY A 322 -18.03 -24.51 5.20
CA GLY A 322 -19.38 -24.24 4.72
C GLY A 322 -19.49 -23.18 3.63
N THR A 323 -18.41 -22.43 3.34
CA THR A 323 -18.48 -21.33 2.36
C THR A 323 -18.73 -21.84 0.94
N SER A 324 -19.75 -21.30 0.25
CA SER A 324 -20.09 -21.71 -1.11
C SER A 324 -19.05 -21.27 -2.14
N ALA A 325 -18.89 -22.08 -3.19
CA ALA A 325 -18.02 -21.71 -4.32
C ALA A 325 -18.44 -20.40 -4.99
N GLN A 326 -19.75 -20.08 -4.99
CA GLN A 326 -20.27 -18.81 -5.52
C GLN A 326 -19.81 -17.63 -4.67
N THR A 327 -19.82 -17.76 -3.34
CA THR A 327 -19.35 -16.74 -2.39
C THR A 327 -17.85 -16.49 -2.57
N ILE A 328 -17.04 -17.56 -2.70
CA ILE A 328 -15.60 -17.46 -2.95
C ILE A 328 -15.32 -16.72 -4.26
N ALA A 329 -15.91 -17.20 -5.38
CA ALA A 329 -15.67 -16.60 -6.69
C ALA A 329 -16.06 -15.11 -6.74
N THR A 330 -17.22 -14.77 -6.13
CA THR A 330 -17.73 -13.40 -6.09
C THR A 330 -16.83 -12.49 -5.26
N THR A 331 -16.38 -12.95 -4.09
CA THR A 331 -15.48 -12.19 -3.20
C THR A 331 -14.12 -11.96 -3.84
N VAL A 332 -13.54 -12.97 -4.49
CA VAL A 332 -12.28 -12.84 -5.25
C VAL A 332 -12.42 -11.82 -6.38
N ALA A 333 -13.52 -11.89 -7.15
CA ALA A 333 -13.79 -10.93 -8.24
C ALA A 333 -13.98 -9.50 -7.70
N PHE A 334 -14.66 -9.34 -6.58
CA PHE A 334 -14.83 -8.05 -5.91
C PHE A 334 -13.49 -7.46 -5.46
N ALA A 335 -12.65 -8.25 -4.78
CA ALA A 335 -11.32 -7.82 -4.35
C ALA A 335 -10.45 -7.39 -5.55
N ARG A 336 -10.44 -8.14 -6.65
CA ARG A 336 -9.75 -7.75 -7.89
C ARG A 336 -10.25 -6.42 -8.45
N LYS A 337 -11.55 -6.20 -8.44
CA LYS A 337 -12.16 -4.95 -8.90
C LYS A 337 -11.75 -3.75 -8.05
N GLN A 338 -11.45 -3.96 -6.77
CA GLN A 338 -10.84 -2.97 -5.87
C GLN A 338 -9.34 -2.74 -6.14
N GLY A 339 -8.75 -3.41 -7.12
CA GLY A 339 -7.32 -3.33 -7.45
C GLY A 339 -6.43 -4.13 -6.52
N LYS A 340 -6.99 -5.12 -5.82
CA LYS A 340 -6.26 -6.03 -4.93
C LYS A 340 -5.73 -7.26 -5.67
N THR A 341 -4.79 -7.93 -5.04
CA THR A 341 -4.28 -9.25 -5.40
C THR A 341 -4.80 -10.23 -4.33
N PRO A 342 -5.96 -10.89 -4.57
CA PRO A 342 -6.50 -11.83 -3.62
C PRO A 342 -5.77 -13.16 -3.66
N ILE A 343 -5.52 -13.74 -2.49
CA ILE A 343 -5.16 -15.15 -2.31
C ILE A 343 -6.30 -15.84 -1.57
N VAL A 344 -6.66 -17.04 -2.01
CA VAL A 344 -7.66 -17.85 -1.32
C VAL A 344 -6.93 -18.77 -0.36
N VAL A 345 -7.27 -18.68 0.92
CA VAL A 345 -6.63 -19.45 1.98
C VAL A 345 -7.67 -20.21 2.78
N LYS A 346 -7.25 -21.29 3.43
CA LYS A 346 -8.10 -22.05 4.35
C LYS A 346 -8.32 -21.28 5.65
N ASP A 347 -9.45 -21.53 6.28
CA ASP A 347 -9.79 -21.01 7.58
C ASP A 347 -8.87 -21.55 8.69
N GLY A 348 -8.72 -20.78 9.74
CA GLY A 348 -7.96 -21.11 10.94
C GLY A 348 -7.31 -19.87 11.55
N ALA A 349 -6.88 -19.94 12.79
CA ALA A 349 -6.30 -18.82 13.52
C ALA A 349 -5.13 -18.16 12.77
N GLY A 350 -5.21 -16.83 12.58
CA GLY A 350 -4.17 -16.02 11.92
C GLY A 350 -3.97 -16.30 10.42
N PHE A 351 -4.82 -17.11 9.80
CA PHE A 351 -4.84 -17.41 8.36
C PHE A 351 -3.47 -17.81 7.78
N TYR A 352 -3.00 -17.16 6.74
CA TYR A 352 -1.67 -17.41 6.16
C TYR A 352 -0.64 -16.37 6.60
N VAL A 353 -0.95 -15.07 6.43
CA VAL A 353 0.05 -13.99 6.63
C VAL A 353 0.39 -13.82 8.11
N ASN A 354 -0.61 -13.78 8.98
CA ASN A 354 -0.37 -13.54 10.42
C ASN A 354 0.36 -14.71 11.10
N ARG A 355 0.20 -15.95 10.62
CA ARG A 355 1.01 -17.09 11.11
C ARG A 355 2.50 -16.89 10.87
N ILE A 356 2.89 -16.39 9.70
CA ILE A 356 4.29 -16.11 9.38
C ILE A 356 4.76 -14.88 10.14
N LEU A 357 3.94 -13.84 10.16
CA LEU A 357 4.28 -12.55 10.75
C LEU A 357 4.44 -12.65 12.28
N ALA A 358 3.59 -13.43 12.96
CA ALA A 358 3.68 -13.59 14.41
C ALA A 358 5.04 -14.17 14.85
N LEU A 359 5.51 -15.21 14.17
CA LEU A 359 6.82 -15.80 14.48
C LEU A 359 7.98 -14.83 14.21
N TYR A 360 7.89 -14.08 13.12
CA TYR A 360 8.87 -13.04 12.79
C TYR A 360 8.92 -11.91 13.84
N MET A 361 7.74 -11.49 14.34
CA MET A 361 7.63 -10.45 15.37
C MET A 361 8.10 -10.96 16.74
N ASN A 362 7.74 -12.19 17.12
CA ASN A 362 8.16 -12.80 18.37
C ASN A 362 9.68 -12.95 18.43
N GLU A 363 10.32 -13.38 17.34
CA GLU A 363 11.76 -13.47 17.28
C GLU A 363 12.45 -12.11 17.43
N ALA A 364 11.95 -11.08 16.72
CA ALA A 364 12.49 -9.74 16.85
C ALA A 364 12.33 -9.18 18.29
N ALA A 365 11.21 -9.47 18.93
CA ALA A 365 10.98 -9.10 20.32
C ALA A 365 11.90 -9.86 21.29
N SER A 366 12.17 -11.13 21.05
CA SER A 366 13.13 -11.91 21.83
C SER A 366 14.55 -11.34 21.75
N ILE A 367 15.01 -11.02 20.54
CA ILE A 367 16.31 -10.38 20.30
C ILE A 367 16.40 -9.01 21.03
N LEU A 368 15.30 -8.24 21.02
CA LEU A 368 15.24 -6.97 21.78
C LEU A 368 15.38 -7.20 23.29
N LEU A 369 14.78 -8.27 23.83
CA LEU A 369 14.90 -8.66 25.24
C LEU A 369 16.31 -9.13 25.62
N GLU A 370 17.05 -9.69 24.68
CA GLU A 370 18.47 -10.05 24.83
C GLU A 370 19.38 -8.82 24.87
N GLY A 371 18.84 -7.61 24.66
CA GLY A 371 19.54 -6.34 24.78
C GLY A 371 20.06 -5.75 23.48
N GLU A 372 19.71 -6.33 22.31
CA GLU A 372 20.08 -5.71 21.04
C GLU A 372 19.28 -4.43 20.79
N PRO A 373 19.93 -3.34 20.32
CA PRO A 373 19.25 -2.08 20.02
C PRO A 373 18.22 -2.23 18.89
N VAL A 374 17.07 -1.53 19.03
CA VAL A 374 15.99 -1.48 18.03
C VAL A 374 16.51 -1.18 16.63
N GLU A 375 17.40 -0.18 16.53
CA GLU A 375 17.96 0.28 15.25
C GLU A 375 18.76 -0.83 14.54
N LYS A 376 19.47 -1.67 15.28
CA LYS A 376 20.22 -2.78 14.72
C LYS A 376 19.30 -3.87 14.18
N ILE A 377 18.27 -4.23 14.95
CA ILE A 377 17.28 -5.24 14.56
C ILE A 377 16.59 -4.79 13.28
N ASP A 378 16.05 -3.58 13.28
CA ASP A 378 15.32 -3.02 12.14
C ASP A 378 16.22 -2.86 10.90
N GLN A 379 17.43 -2.33 11.04
CA GLN A 379 18.38 -2.18 9.95
C GLN A 379 18.80 -3.53 9.34
N ALA A 380 18.97 -4.57 10.15
CA ALA A 380 19.34 -5.89 9.66
C ALA A 380 18.27 -6.43 8.69
N LEU A 381 16.98 -6.31 9.07
CA LEU A 381 15.88 -6.81 8.25
C LEU A 381 15.60 -5.92 7.03
N VAL A 382 15.70 -4.59 7.17
CA VAL A 382 15.63 -3.68 6.01
C VAL A 382 16.77 -3.94 5.03
N LYS A 383 17.98 -4.19 5.50
CA LYS A 383 19.13 -4.57 4.65
C LYS A 383 18.91 -5.93 3.97
N PHE A 384 18.28 -6.87 4.64
CA PHE A 384 17.89 -8.16 4.06
C PHE A 384 16.88 -7.99 2.92
N GLY A 385 15.99 -7.00 2.97
CA GLY A 385 15.03 -6.68 1.91
C GLY A 385 13.61 -6.37 2.36
N PHE A 386 13.31 -6.36 3.66
CA PHE A 386 12.03 -5.92 4.17
C PHE A 386 11.87 -4.40 3.99
N PRO A 387 10.65 -3.90 3.66
CA PRO A 387 10.41 -2.47 3.49
C PRO A 387 10.49 -1.68 4.80
N VAL A 388 10.18 -2.35 5.93
CA VAL A 388 10.15 -1.81 7.30
C VAL A 388 10.77 -2.85 8.23
N GLY A 389 11.46 -2.41 9.26
CA GLY A 389 11.99 -3.30 10.30
C GLY A 389 10.87 -3.86 11.20
N PRO A 390 11.10 -4.99 11.88
CA PRO A 390 10.06 -5.66 12.66
C PRO A 390 9.59 -4.84 13.87
N VAL A 391 10.49 -4.14 14.55
CA VAL A 391 10.12 -3.34 15.73
C VAL A 391 9.35 -2.10 15.31
N THR A 392 9.78 -1.40 14.25
CA THR A 392 9.01 -0.31 13.64
C THR A 392 7.63 -0.79 13.16
N LEU A 393 7.56 -1.98 12.54
CA LEU A 393 6.28 -2.54 12.08
C LEU A 393 5.35 -2.83 13.26
N LEU A 394 5.87 -3.36 14.36
CA LEU A 394 5.09 -3.63 15.57
C LEU A 394 4.51 -2.35 16.17
N ASP A 395 5.29 -1.26 16.17
CA ASP A 395 4.85 0.06 16.62
C ASP A 395 3.76 0.64 15.68
N GLU A 396 3.94 0.54 14.36
CA GLU A 396 2.95 0.99 13.37
C GLU A 396 1.62 0.23 13.43
N VAL A 397 1.65 -1.08 13.67
CA VAL A 397 0.46 -1.95 13.81
C VAL A 397 -0.22 -1.74 15.15
N GLY A 398 0.55 -1.47 16.19
CA GLY A 398 0.15 -1.36 17.58
C GLY A 398 0.48 -2.61 18.39
N ILE A 399 1.24 -2.43 19.45
CA ILE A 399 1.64 -3.51 20.37
C ILE A 399 0.42 -4.18 21.01
N ASP A 400 -0.62 -3.39 21.30
CA ASP A 400 -1.90 -3.88 21.83
C ASP A 400 -2.64 -4.82 20.87
N VAL A 401 -2.45 -4.67 19.56
CA VAL A 401 -2.98 -5.60 18.56
C VAL A 401 -2.23 -6.92 18.61
N GLY A 402 -0.89 -6.87 18.68
CA GLY A 402 -0.06 -8.08 18.83
C GLY A 402 -0.41 -8.87 20.10
N ALA A 403 -0.60 -8.19 21.21
CA ALA A 403 -0.97 -8.80 22.49
C ALA A 403 -2.36 -9.46 22.47
N LYS A 404 -3.31 -8.96 21.71
CA LYS A 404 -4.63 -9.59 21.54
C LYS A 404 -4.59 -10.81 20.62
N ILE A 405 -3.73 -10.79 19.61
CA ILE A 405 -3.62 -11.87 18.63
C ILE A 405 -2.82 -13.06 19.18
N SER A 406 -1.76 -12.81 19.95
CA SER A 406 -0.87 -13.85 20.44
C SER A 406 -1.57 -14.94 21.26
N PRO A 407 -2.46 -14.64 22.23
CA PRO A 407 -3.19 -15.68 22.96
C PRO A 407 -4.05 -16.56 22.05
N ILE A 408 -4.68 -15.99 21.02
CA ILE A 408 -5.50 -16.73 20.05
C ILE A 408 -4.62 -17.72 19.26
N LEU A 409 -3.47 -17.24 18.78
CA LEU A 409 -2.52 -18.07 18.03
C LEU A 409 -1.90 -19.16 18.91
N THR A 410 -1.59 -18.85 20.16
CA THR A 410 -1.02 -19.82 21.12
C THR A 410 -2.02 -20.91 21.46
N ALA A 411 -3.27 -20.57 21.72
CA ALA A 411 -4.32 -21.54 22.01
C ALA A 411 -4.57 -22.52 20.84
N GLU A 412 -4.57 -22.03 19.62
CA GLU A 412 -4.89 -22.82 18.42
C GLU A 412 -3.67 -23.53 17.79
N LEU A 413 -2.47 -22.94 17.90
CA LEU A 413 -1.28 -23.39 17.18
C LEU A 413 -0.13 -23.83 18.11
N GLY A 414 -0.30 -23.68 19.44
CA GLY A 414 0.64 -24.13 20.46
C GLY A 414 1.67 -23.08 20.88
N GLU A 415 2.49 -23.45 21.89
CA GLU A 415 3.45 -22.60 22.60
C GLU A 415 4.47 -21.89 21.68
N ARG A 416 4.74 -22.41 20.51
CA ARG A 416 5.61 -21.75 19.51
C ARG A 416 5.15 -20.32 19.16
N PHE A 417 3.86 -20.03 19.33
CA PHE A 417 3.26 -18.74 19.02
C PHE A 417 3.11 -17.83 20.25
N ALA A 418 3.53 -18.31 21.43
CA ALA A 418 3.50 -17.50 22.64
C ALA A 418 4.35 -16.24 22.46
N ALA A 419 3.78 -15.09 22.85
CA ALA A 419 4.51 -13.83 22.82
C ALA A 419 5.57 -13.82 23.92
N PRO A 420 6.74 -13.17 23.69
CA PRO A 420 7.70 -12.94 24.75
C PRO A 420 7.09 -12.13 25.93
N ALA A 421 7.45 -12.49 27.16
CA ALA A 421 6.91 -11.87 28.40
C ALA A 421 7.05 -10.35 28.49
N ALA A 422 7.91 -9.74 27.67
CA ALA A 422 8.02 -8.27 27.57
C ALA A 422 6.73 -7.59 27.08
N PHE A 423 5.94 -8.25 26.26
CA PHE A 423 4.66 -7.68 25.80
C PHE A 423 3.68 -7.52 26.95
N ASP A 424 3.58 -8.53 27.81
CA ASP A 424 2.71 -8.49 28.98
C ASP A 424 3.13 -7.39 29.96
N LYS A 425 4.44 -7.23 30.16
CA LYS A 425 4.99 -6.17 31.01
C LYS A 425 4.72 -4.77 30.46
N LEU A 426 4.94 -4.56 29.18
CA LEU A 426 4.66 -3.26 28.51
C LEU A 426 3.18 -2.89 28.57
N LEU A 427 2.28 -3.89 28.48
CA LEU A 427 0.84 -3.70 28.60
C LEU A 427 0.40 -3.46 30.03
N ALA A 428 0.96 -4.23 31.01
CA ALA A 428 0.64 -4.09 32.42
C ALA A 428 1.05 -2.71 32.98
N ASP A 429 2.18 -2.16 32.49
CA ASP A 429 2.61 -0.80 32.83
C ASP A 429 1.73 0.29 32.18
N GLY A 430 0.70 -0.06 31.41
CA GLY A 430 -0.19 0.90 30.73
C GLY A 430 0.52 1.77 29.68
N ARG A 431 1.74 1.44 29.33
CA ARG A 431 2.55 2.17 28.37
C ARG A 431 2.34 1.55 26.99
N LYS A 432 1.66 2.28 26.11
CA LYS A 432 1.83 2.05 24.68
C LYS A 432 3.27 2.45 24.35
N ALA A 433 4.06 1.57 23.74
CA ALA A 433 5.37 1.95 23.26
C ALA A 433 5.20 3.15 22.31
N GLY A 434 5.94 4.22 22.59
CA GLY A 434 5.83 5.45 21.82
C GLY A 434 4.71 6.42 22.22
N ALA A 435 3.94 6.16 23.29
CA ALA A 435 2.98 7.14 23.79
C ALA A 435 3.55 7.90 25.03
N PRO A 436 3.36 9.21 25.10
CA PRO A 436 3.73 9.95 26.31
C PRO A 436 2.89 9.48 27.50
N ARG A 437 3.40 9.64 28.73
CA ARG A 437 2.68 9.35 29.97
C ARG A 437 1.37 10.15 30.02
N PRO A 438 0.33 9.69 30.72
CA PRO A 438 -0.86 10.50 30.99
C PRO A 438 -0.49 11.87 31.54
N GLY A 439 -0.99 12.94 30.94
CA GLY A 439 -0.63 14.32 31.27
C GLY A 439 0.71 14.80 30.74
N ALA A 440 1.30 14.06 29.79
CA ALA A 440 2.53 14.44 29.11
C ALA A 440 2.34 14.47 27.57
N ALA A 441 3.32 15.05 26.88
CA ALA A 441 3.36 15.11 25.42
C ALA A 441 4.76 14.84 24.88
N TRP A 442 4.85 14.19 23.74
CA TRP A 442 6.06 14.12 22.93
C TRP A 442 5.98 15.18 21.82
N ILE A 443 7.08 15.87 21.60
CA ILE A 443 7.13 17.02 20.69
C ILE A 443 8.17 16.77 19.60
N ALA A 444 7.81 17.10 18.35
CA ALA A 444 8.76 17.07 17.23
C ALA A 444 9.88 18.09 17.45
N PRO A 445 11.14 17.80 17.01
CA PRO A 445 12.29 18.67 17.20
C PRO A 445 12.05 20.11 16.72
N GLY A 446 11.46 20.28 15.54
CA GLY A 446 11.15 21.60 14.99
C GLY A 446 10.04 22.34 15.74
N ALA A 447 9.16 21.66 16.47
CA ALA A 447 8.19 22.29 17.36
C ALA A 447 8.83 22.64 18.70
N ALA A 448 9.68 21.77 19.25
CA ALA A 448 10.43 22.03 20.48
C ALA A 448 11.34 23.27 20.32
N GLU A 449 12.05 23.38 19.21
CA GLU A 449 12.87 24.55 18.87
C GLU A 449 12.04 25.83 18.77
N ARG A 450 10.90 25.81 18.05
CA ARG A 450 10.01 26.98 17.93
C ARG A 450 9.38 27.43 19.24
N LEU A 451 9.11 26.50 20.14
CA LEU A 451 8.51 26.76 21.44
C LEU A 451 9.57 27.05 22.53
N GLY A 452 10.85 26.83 22.23
CA GLY A 452 11.94 26.97 23.18
C GLY A 452 11.86 26.01 24.37
N VAL A 453 11.32 24.82 24.18
CA VAL A 453 11.06 23.83 25.24
C VAL A 453 11.95 22.60 25.13
N LYS A 454 12.25 21.98 26.27
CA LYS A 454 13.03 20.75 26.41
C LYS A 454 12.26 19.71 27.20
N THR A 455 12.74 18.48 27.22
CA THR A 455 12.20 17.42 28.05
C THR A 455 12.15 17.86 29.52
N GLY A 456 11.00 17.69 30.18
CA GLY A 456 10.68 18.13 31.53
C GLY A 456 9.92 19.46 31.59
N ASP A 457 9.88 20.25 30.55
CA ASP A 457 9.14 21.50 30.52
C ASP A 457 7.63 21.25 30.43
N THR A 458 6.84 22.24 30.87
CA THR A 458 5.36 22.17 30.74
C THR A 458 4.90 23.06 29.56
N ILE A 459 4.06 22.53 28.72
CA ILE A 459 3.38 23.25 27.63
C ILE A 459 1.88 23.20 27.84
N THR A 460 1.15 24.14 27.24
CA THR A 460 -0.32 24.14 27.29
C THR A 460 -0.89 23.87 25.90
N ILE A 461 -1.67 22.78 25.77
CA ILE A 461 -2.37 22.44 24.52
C ILE A 461 -3.87 22.35 24.82
N GLY A 462 -4.67 23.15 24.09
CA GLY A 462 -6.13 23.20 24.31
C GLY A 462 -6.56 23.58 25.72
N GLY A 463 -5.74 24.38 26.43
CA GLY A 463 -6.00 24.79 27.81
C GLY A 463 -5.59 23.78 28.88
N GLN A 464 -5.05 22.63 28.49
CA GLN A 464 -4.54 21.60 29.41
C GLN A 464 -3.01 21.68 29.52
N PRO A 465 -2.44 21.72 30.74
CA PRO A 465 -1.00 21.63 30.91
C PRO A 465 -0.52 20.20 30.68
N LEU A 466 0.55 20.05 29.88
CA LEU A 466 1.17 18.79 29.57
C LEU A 466 2.68 18.90 29.78
N THR A 467 3.29 17.90 30.41
CA THR A 467 4.75 17.83 30.57
C THR A 467 5.38 17.30 29.25
N VAL A 468 6.44 17.92 28.78
CA VAL A 468 7.23 17.40 27.65
C VAL A 468 8.00 16.18 28.11
N ASP A 469 7.54 14.99 27.75
CA ASP A 469 8.10 13.69 28.19
C ASP A 469 9.25 13.20 27.28
N GLY A 470 9.34 13.76 26.08
CA GLY A 470 10.41 13.49 25.14
C GLY A 470 10.34 14.38 23.88
N ILE A 471 11.49 14.51 23.21
CA ILE A 471 11.58 15.11 21.89
C ILE A 471 11.84 13.97 20.91
N ILE A 472 10.95 13.81 19.92
CA ILE A 472 11.03 12.75 18.91
C ILE A 472 12.23 13.02 18.03
N ALA A 473 13.23 12.14 18.00
CA ALA A 473 14.49 12.35 17.29
C ALA A 473 14.34 12.43 15.75
N ASP A 474 13.31 11.80 15.19
CA ASP A 474 12.95 11.88 13.76
C ASP A 474 11.42 11.81 13.62
N GLU A 475 10.82 12.83 13.02
CA GLU A 475 9.47 12.67 12.47
C GLU A 475 9.60 11.90 11.15
N PRO A 476 9.12 10.65 11.05
CA PRO A 476 8.88 10.09 9.73
C PRO A 476 7.83 11.00 9.08
N ASP A 477 8.15 11.57 7.91
CA ASP A 477 7.23 12.35 7.10
C ASP A 477 5.83 11.68 7.14
N ARG A 478 4.95 12.18 7.99
CA ARG A 478 3.54 11.82 7.97
C ARG A 478 2.98 12.31 6.65
N LEU A 479 2.97 11.39 5.69
CA LEU A 479 2.29 11.54 4.41
C LEU A 479 0.78 11.64 4.58
#